data_03fcdbe64904dd9f4798b980d1d28547
#
_entry.id   03fcdbe64904dd9f4798b980d1d28547
#
_cell.length_a   1.000
_cell.length_b   1.000
_cell.length_c   1.000
_cell.angle_alpha   90.00
_cell.angle_beta   90.00
_cell.angle_gamma   90.00
#
_symmetry.space_group_name_H-M   'P 1'
#
loop_
_entity.id
_entity.type
_entity.pdbx_description
1 polymer ?
#
loop_
_entity_poly.entity_id
_entity_poly.type
_entity_poly.pdbx_seq_one_letter_code
_entity_poly.pdbx_strand_id
1 'polypeptide(L)'
;MTPTMAPTMTPTMAPSMVPDNQHKDIPGNPSTAKSSTQRLSDRSNGKPLRVMSEEDWTHWVHNGYIVIKNAVPKEQAKKLADFLWTFEEKDPNDPSTWYTAPRAEMAMKELIGSGMVELYNHQYLWDNRQMQRVYDAFVDIWGTEKLWVTIDRANLNFPKREQDPFKGFIHWDYDPDTKPQQVQGVLALNDQTDENMGGFQCIPELFRTYDSWKLTQPEDRDHFKPDTTGFTPVKVRMEAGDLMIFNSSLAHGIRPNLSGNKVRQAQYISMMPAQEDNAALREWRVNSWRDRIAPEGYAFPGDPRKWEQTKYGTAELSPLGRKLLGLDTWEG
;
A
#
# COMPACT_ATOMS: atom_id res chain seq x y z
N MET A 1 38.51 51.46 -0.66
CA MET A 1 38.08 50.18 -1.29
C MET A 1 37.29 49.45 -0.23
N THR A 2 35.99 49.47 -0.32
CA THR A 2 35.04 48.82 0.59
C THR A 2 34.77 47.43 0.05
N PRO A 3 34.82 46.34 0.87
CA PRO A 3 34.51 45.02 0.36
C PRO A 3 32.98 44.85 0.24
N THR A 4 32.55 44.46 -0.93
CA THR A 4 31.16 44.10 -1.26
C THR A 4 30.84 42.75 -0.61
N MET A 5 29.87 42.75 0.31
CA MET A 5 29.31 41.51 0.90
C MET A 5 28.51 40.75 -0.17
N ALA A 6 28.79 39.49 -0.36
CA ALA A 6 27.98 38.57 -1.16
C ALA A 6 26.62 38.33 -0.47
N PRO A 7 25.52 38.15 -1.25
CA PRO A 7 24.21 37.89 -0.67
C PRO A 7 24.17 36.48 -0.04
N THR A 8 23.78 36.41 1.22
CA THR A 8 23.46 35.19 1.95
C THR A 8 22.24 34.54 1.28
N MET A 9 22.46 33.40 0.65
CA MET A 9 21.35 32.55 0.20
C MET A 9 20.60 32.00 1.43
N THR A 10 19.37 32.40 1.56
CA THR A 10 18.42 31.79 2.49
C THR A 10 18.21 30.32 2.05
N PRO A 11 18.29 29.32 2.94
CA PRO A 11 17.99 27.95 2.54
C PRO A 11 16.51 27.84 2.20
N THR A 12 16.21 27.50 0.96
CA THR A 12 14.87 27.16 0.52
C THR A 12 14.45 25.91 1.29
N MET A 13 13.46 26.02 2.14
CA MET A 13 12.85 24.88 2.84
C MET A 13 12.39 23.88 1.78
N ALA A 14 12.83 22.62 1.93
CA ALA A 14 12.29 21.53 1.14
C ALA A 14 10.77 21.46 1.37
N PRO A 15 9.97 21.25 0.30
CA PRO A 15 8.52 21.14 0.46
C PRO A 15 8.20 19.99 1.41
N SER A 16 7.31 20.26 2.36
CA SER A 16 6.85 19.25 3.33
C SER A 16 6.23 18.10 2.53
N MET A 17 6.61 16.85 2.82
CA MET A 17 6.03 15.62 2.23
C MET A 17 4.59 15.36 2.74
N VAL A 18 3.90 16.40 3.12
CA VAL A 18 2.50 16.35 3.48
C VAL A 18 1.71 16.67 2.21
N PRO A 19 0.80 15.78 1.77
CA PRO A 19 -0.06 16.12 0.65
C PRO A 19 -0.74 17.45 0.92
N ASP A 20 -0.47 18.44 0.10
CA ASP A 20 -1.19 19.70 0.10
C ASP A 20 -2.67 19.41 -0.15
N ASN A 21 -3.57 20.21 0.38
CA ASN A 21 -5.02 20.10 0.18
C ASN A 21 -5.48 19.98 -1.29
N GLN A 22 -4.61 20.23 -2.24
CA GLN A 22 -4.82 20.01 -3.67
C GLN A 22 -4.99 18.53 -4.04
N HIS A 23 -4.65 17.57 -3.16
CA HIS A 23 -4.78 16.13 -3.41
C HIS A 23 -6.11 15.52 -2.93
N LYS A 24 -7.05 16.33 -2.43
CA LYS A 24 -8.37 15.84 -1.96
C LYS A 24 -9.18 15.11 -3.03
N ASP A 25 -8.91 15.38 -4.29
CA ASP A 25 -9.60 14.79 -5.44
C ASP A 25 -8.84 13.65 -6.12
N ILE A 26 -7.67 13.22 -5.56
CA ILE A 26 -6.98 12.07 -6.10
C ILE A 26 -7.79 10.84 -5.69
N PRO A 27 -8.43 10.14 -6.65
CA PRO A 27 -9.12 8.91 -6.34
C PRO A 27 -8.10 7.89 -5.80
N GLY A 28 -8.48 7.11 -4.80
CA GLY A 28 -7.74 5.91 -4.42
C GLY A 28 -7.45 5.03 -5.64
N ASN A 29 -6.80 3.90 -5.46
CA ASN A 29 -6.47 3.02 -6.59
C ASN A 29 -7.72 2.77 -7.46
N PRO A 30 -7.73 3.19 -8.74
CA PRO A 30 -8.92 3.14 -9.60
C PRO A 30 -9.26 1.73 -10.09
N SER A 31 -8.41 0.73 -9.77
CA SER A 31 -8.61 -0.64 -10.21
C SER A 31 -9.72 -1.39 -9.45
N THR A 32 -10.24 -0.81 -8.36
CA THR A 32 -11.36 -1.37 -7.59
C THR A 32 -12.33 -0.28 -7.14
N ALA A 33 -13.45 -0.66 -6.50
CA ALA A 33 -14.36 0.28 -5.88
C ALA A 33 -13.65 1.14 -4.81
N LYS A 34 -14.04 2.41 -4.71
CA LYS A 34 -13.53 3.31 -3.66
C LYS A 34 -14.05 2.94 -2.27
N SER A 35 -15.24 2.35 -2.19
CA SER A 35 -15.86 1.89 -0.96
C SER A 35 -16.92 0.84 -1.28
N SER A 36 -17.34 0.08 -0.27
CA SER A 36 -18.42 -0.91 -0.37
C SER A 36 -19.52 -0.57 0.62
N THR A 37 -20.74 -1.04 0.38
CA THR A 37 -21.85 -1.03 1.35
C THR A 37 -21.73 -2.17 2.37
N GLN A 38 -20.90 -3.17 2.10
CA GLN A 38 -20.67 -4.31 2.96
C GLN A 38 -19.79 -3.92 4.15
N ARG A 39 -20.26 -4.23 5.36
CA ARG A 39 -19.53 -3.87 6.59
C ARG A 39 -18.35 -4.81 6.82
N LEU A 40 -17.19 -4.23 7.15
CA LEU A 40 -15.95 -4.94 7.43
C LEU A 40 -15.94 -5.70 8.76
N SER A 41 -16.94 -5.50 9.60
CA SER A 41 -17.11 -6.18 10.89
C SER A 41 -18.33 -7.09 10.93
N ASP A 42 -18.98 -7.35 9.79
CA ASP A 42 -20.22 -8.12 9.72
C ASP A 42 -19.95 -9.55 9.23
N ARG A 43 -20.21 -10.51 10.11
CA ARG A 43 -20.17 -11.96 9.82
C ARG A 43 -21.57 -12.59 9.86
N SER A 44 -22.62 -11.82 9.63
CA SER A 44 -24.00 -12.32 9.66
C SER A 44 -24.30 -13.37 8.59
N ASN A 45 -23.42 -13.56 7.60
CA ASN A 45 -23.52 -14.61 6.58
C ASN A 45 -23.38 -16.04 7.14
N GLY A 46 -22.96 -16.20 8.42
CA GLY A 46 -22.80 -17.49 9.11
C GLY A 46 -21.69 -18.39 8.55
N LYS A 47 -20.88 -17.91 7.62
CA LYS A 47 -19.79 -18.71 7.04
C LYS A 47 -18.60 -18.81 8.03
N PRO A 48 -17.95 -19.98 8.11
CA PRO A 48 -16.75 -20.13 8.94
C PRO A 48 -15.59 -19.29 8.35
N LEU A 49 -14.68 -18.87 9.23
CA LEU A 49 -13.41 -18.27 8.81
C LEU A 49 -12.55 -19.33 8.11
N ARG A 50 -11.80 -18.91 7.09
CA ARG A 50 -10.96 -19.77 6.26
C ARG A 50 -9.49 -19.75 6.68
N VAL A 51 -9.02 -18.58 7.11
CA VAL A 51 -7.61 -18.30 7.42
C VAL A 51 -7.46 -17.73 8.82
N MET A 52 -8.36 -16.82 9.22
CA MET A 52 -8.36 -16.21 10.52
C MET A 52 -8.90 -17.18 11.59
N SER A 53 -8.33 -17.12 12.79
CA SER A 53 -8.97 -17.66 14.00
C SER A 53 -10.03 -16.68 14.50
N GLU A 54 -10.83 -17.12 15.48
CA GLU A 54 -11.80 -16.24 16.18
C GLU A 54 -11.07 -15.12 16.96
N GLU A 55 -9.84 -15.39 17.42
CA GLU A 55 -8.99 -14.39 18.07
C GLU A 55 -8.50 -13.35 17.05
N ASP A 56 -8.06 -13.78 15.86
CA ASP A 56 -7.66 -12.90 14.77
C ASP A 56 -8.83 -12.01 14.34
N TRP A 57 -10.04 -12.58 14.23
CA TRP A 57 -11.23 -11.81 13.91
C TRP A 57 -11.54 -10.76 14.97
N THR A 58 -11.46 -11.13 16.25
CA THR A 58 -11.65 -10.22 17.37
C THR A 58 -10.62 -9.10 17.33
N HIS A 59 -9.36 -9.44 17.06
CA HIS A 59 -8.28 -8.46 16.89
C HIS A 59 -8.55 -7.49 15.72
N TRP A 60 -8.98 -8.02 14.57
CA TRP A 60 -9.37 -7.21 13.40
C TRP A 60 -10.45 -6.19 13.73
N VAL A 61 -11.56 -6.64 14.31
CA VAL A 61 -12.68 -5.77 14.64
C VAL A 61 -12.29 -4.70 15.67
N HIS A 62 -11.45 -5.07 16.64
CA HIS A 62 -11.06 -4.19 17.74
C HIS A 62 -9.95 -3.21 17.36
N ASN A 63 -8.97 -3.65 16.57
CA ASN A 63 -7.76 -2.87 16.30
C ASN A 63 -7.70 -2.29 14.88
N GLY A 64 -8.59 -2.71 13.98
CA GLY A 64 -8.63 -2.21 12.60
C GLY A 64 -7.52 -2.73 11.70
N TYR A 65 -6.74 -3.72 12.13
CA TYR A 65 -5.73 -4.41 11.31
C TYR A 65 -5.54 -5.84 11.75
N ILE A 66 -4.95 -6.65 10.86
CA ILE A 66 -4.55 -8.04 11.13
C ILE A 66 -3.28 -8.37 10.34
N VAL A 67 -2.44 -9.27 10.86
CA VAL A 67 -1.30 -9.86 10.15
C VAL A 67 -1.56 -11.32 9.90
N ILE A 68 -1.77 -11.69 8.65
CA ILE A 68 -1.94 -13.07 8.20
C ILE A 68 -0.55 -13.67 7.99
N LYS A 69 -0.17 -14.59 8.87
CA LYS A 69 1.14 -15.22 8.81
C LYS A 69 1.24 -16.17 7.63
N ASN A 70 2.39 -16.14 6.94
CA ASN A 70 2.68 -17.02 5.80
C ASN A 70 1.56 -17.00 4.73
N ALA A 71 1.05 -15.81 4.40
CA ALA A 71 0.03 -15.64 3.35
C ALA A 71 0.58 -16.06 1.98
N VAL A 72 1.89 -15.87 1.79
CA VAL A 72 2.66 -16.27 0.62
C VAL A 72 3.90 -17.05 1.09
N PRO A 73 4.34 -18.11 0.40
CA PRO A 73 5.60 -18.77 0.70
C PRO A 73 6.79 -17.81 0.64
N LYS A 74 7.74 -17.91 1.58
CA LYS A 74 8.92 -17.03 1.64
C LYS A 74 9.71 -17.00 0.34
N GLU A 75 9.84 -18.16 -0.32
CA GLU A 75 10.53 -18.28 -1.60
C GLU A 75 9.84 -17.51 -2.72
N GLN A 76 8.50 -17.48 -2.71
CA GLN A 76 7.73 -16.72 -3.69
C GLN A 76 7.81 -15.21 -3.42
N ALA A 77 7.72 -14.79 -2.17
CA ALA A 77 7.95 -13.40 -1.78
C ALA A 77 9.37 -12.95 -2.19
N LYS A 78 10.38 -13.81 -1.97
CA LYS A 78 11.76 -13.54 -2.34
C LYS A 78 11.97 -13.36 -3.85
N LYS A 79 11.26 -14.11 -4.71
CA LYS A 79 11.36 -13.92 -6.17
C LYS A 79 11.05 -12.49 -6.59
N LEU A 80 9.96 -11.93 -6.02
CA LEU A 80 9.63 -10.54 -6.29
C LEU A 80 10.65 -9.59 -5.65
N ALA A 81 11.06 -9.85 -4.39
CA ALA A 81 12.06 -9.05 -3.71
C ALA A 81 13.37 -8.91 -4.51
N ASP A 82 13.90 -10.03 -5.02
CA ASP A 82 15.11 -10.05 -5.85
C ASP A 82 14.89 -9.32 -7.18
N PHE A 83 13.71 -9.50 -7.78
CA PHE A 83 13.37 -8.87 -9.05
C PHE A 83 13.29 -7.35 -8.97
N LEU A 84 12.82 -6.79 -7.85
CA LEU A 84 12.73 -5.35 -7.65
C LEU A 84 14.08 -4.65 -7.79
N TRP A 85 15.16 -5.26 -7.33
CA TRP A 85 16.51 -4.75 -7.48
C TRP A 85 16.90 -4.62 -8.97
N THR A 86 16.64 -5.68 -9.74
CA THR A 86 16.90 -5.68 -11.19
C THR A 86 16.03 -4.66 -11.91
N PHE A 87 14.75 -4.58 -11.56
CA PHE A 87 13.82 -3.63 -12.18
C PHE A 87 14.20 -2.18 -11.92
N GLU A 88 14.66 -1.87 -10.70
CA GLU A 88 15.13 -0.54 -10.32
C GLU A 88 16.59 -0.25 -10.71
N GLU A 89 17.27 -1.20 -11.38
CA GLU A 89 18.68 -1.06 -11.81
C GLU A 89 19.61 -0.76 -10.63
N LYS A 90 19.39 -1.45 -9.50
CA LYS A 90 20.15 -1.29 -8.25
C LYS A 90 20.76 -2.62 -7.82
N ASP A 91 21.91 -2.55 -7.16
CA ASP A 91 22.61 -3.71 -6.61
C ASP A 91 22.35 -3.80 -5.09
N PRO A 92 21.78 -4.92 -4.58
CA PRO A 92 21.58 -5.11 -3.15
C PRO A 92 22.90 -5.08 -2.33
N ASN A 93 24.03 -5.35 -2.97
CA ASN A 93 25.34 -5.39 -2.32
C ASN A 93 26.16 -4.10 -2.49
N ASP A 94 25.67 -3.15 -3.30
CA ASP A 94 26.32 -1.86 -3.52
C ASP A 94 25.41 -0.68 -3.15
N PRO A 95 25.49 -0.18 -1.90
CA PRO A 95 24.70 0.95 -1.44
C PRO A 95 24.88 2.24 -2.26
N SER A 96 25.95 2.37 -3.04
CA SER A 96 26.12 3.54 -3.89
C SER A 96 25.08 3.63 -5.01
N THR A 97 24.49 2.49 -5.40
CA THR A 97 23.42 2.41 -6.42
C THR A 97 22.05 2.76 -5.86
N TRP A 98 21.83 2.74 -4.54
CA TRP A 98 20.50 2.84 -3.92
C TRP A 98 19.88 4.23 -4.06
N TYR A 99 20.70 5.27 -4.06
CA TYR A 99 20.26 6.67 -3.98
C TYR A 99 20.42 7.42 -5.31
N THR A 100 20.36 6.70 -6.41
CA THR A 100 20.33 7.35 -7.74
C THR A 100 19.09 8.24 -7.83
N ALA A 101 19.25 9.38 -8.50
CA ALA A 101 18.14 10.31 -8.68
C ALA A 101 16.96 9.63 -9.38
N PRO A 102 15.71 9.98 -9.00
CA PRO A 102 14.54 9.56 -9.78
C PRO A 102 14.69 9.99 -11.24
N ARG A 103 14.15 9.18 -12.15
CA ARG A 103 14.15 9.52 -13.58
C ARG A 103 13.40 10.84 -13.79
N ALA A 104 13.94 11.70 -14.66
CA ALA A 104 13.40 13.04 -14.85
C ALA A 104 11.93 13.05 -15.32
N GLU A 105 11.54 12.00 -16.03
CA GLU A 105 10.21 11.82 -16.61
C GLU A 105 9.13 11.42 -15.58
N MET A 106 9.52 11.03 -14.37
CA MET A 106 8.56 10.57 -13.38
C MET A 106 7.80 11.74 -12.73
N ALA A 107 6.47 11.65 -12.75
CA ALA A 107 5.59 12.73 -12.31
C ALA A 107 5.60 12.92 -10.79
N MET A 108 5.48 11.84 -10.00
CA MET A 108 5.45 11.91 -8.53
C MET A 108 6.78 11.48 -7.92
N LYS A 109 7.75 12.38 -7.92
CA LYS A 109 9.08 12.13 -7.33
C LYS A 109 9.03 11.78 -5.84
N GLU A 110 8.04 12.28 -5.13
CA GLU A 110 7.78 11.99 -3.71
C GLU A 110 7.49 10.51 -3.47
N LEU A 111 6.70 9.89 -4.33
CA LEU A 111 6.40 8.46 -4.23
C LEU A 111 7.64 7.61 -4.45
N ILE A 112 8.50 8.02 -5.38
CA ILE A 112 9.78 7.33 -5.62
C ILE A 112 10.71 7.51 -4.42
N GLY A 113 10.74 8.71 -3.83
CA GLY A 113 11.48 8.98 -2.59
C GLY A 113 11.02 8.12 -1.41
N SER A 114 9.74 7.70 -1.40
CA SER A 114 9.20 6.73 -0.42
C SER A 114 9.43 5.27 -0.80
N GLY A 115 10.09 5.02 -1.94
CA GLY A 115 10.47 3.69 -2.42
C GLY A 115 9.41 3.00 -3.27
N MET A 116 8.43 3.72 -3.80
CA MET A 116 7.44 3.14 -4.73
C MET A 116 8.11 2.71 -6.03
N VAL A 117 7.81 1.48 -6.46
CA VAL A 117 8.32 0.88 -7.70
C VAL A 117 7.17 0.78 -8.69
N GLU A 118 7.29 1.44 -9.84
CA GLU A 118 6.25 1.54 -10.86
C GLU A 118 6.13 0.25 -11.70
N LEU A 119 5.81 -0.84 -11.03
CA LEU A 119 5.65 -2.20 -11.53
C LEU A 119 4.27 -2.72 -11.10
N TYR A 120 3.41 -3.08 -12.04
CA TYR A 120 1.99 -3.33 -11.76
C TYR A 120 1.49 -4.73 -12.14
N ASN A 121 1.92 -5.25 -13.29
CA ASN A 121 1.34 -6.44 -13.91
C ASN A 121 2.33 -7.59 -14.14
N HIS A 122 3.55 -7.48 -13.60
CA HIS A 122 4.57 -8.54 -13.72
C HIS A 122 4.10 -9.86 -13.08
N GLN A 123 4.54 -11.00 -13.62
CA GLN A 123 4.16 -12.34 -13.16
C GLN A 123 4.30 -12.50 -11.64
N TYR A 124 5.43 -12.08 -11.04
CA TYR A 124 5.67 -12.25 -9.61
C TYR A 124 4.69 -11.45 -8.72
N LEU A 125 4.16 -10.33 -9.20
CA LEU A 125 3.10 -9.60 -8.51
C LEU A 125 1.78 -10.40 -8.57
N TRP A 126 1.46 -10.96 -9.74
CA TRP A 126 0.25 -11.75 -9.91
C TRP A 126 0.30 -13.09 -9.19
N ASP A 127 1.48 -13.75 -9.12
CA ASP A 127 1.67 -14.96 -8.34
C ASP A 127 1.27 -14.75 -6.88
N ASN A 128 1.64 -13.61 -6.29
CA ASN A 128 1.27 -13.27 -4.92
C ASN A 128 -0.23 -12.92 -4.78
N ARG A 129 -0.79 -12.16 -5.72
CA ARG A 129 -2.22 -11.75 -5.70
C ARG A 129 -3.18 -12.93 -5.79
N GLN A 130 -2.82 -13.96 -6.53
CA GLN A 130 -3.67 -15.14 -6.78
C GLN A 130 -3.42 -16.31 -5.81
N MET A 131 -2.62 -16.09 -4.76
CA MET A 131 -2.45 -17.08 -3.70
C MET A 131 -3.76 -17.32 -2.96
N GLN A 132 -4.16 -18.59 -2.83
CA GLN A 132 -5.41 -18.97 -2.17
C GLN A 132 -5.51 -18.38 -0.75
N ARG A 133 -4.42 -18.43 0.05
CA ARG A 133 -4.41 -17.93 1.41
C ARG A 133 -4.53 -16.40 1.50
N VAL A 134 -3.99 -15.67 0.52
CA VAL A 134 -4.18 -14.22 0.38
C VAL A 134 -5.66 -13.92 0.11
N TYR A 135 -6.25 -14.57 -0.88
CA TYR A 135 -7.67 -14.42 -1.22
C TYR A 135 -8.58 -14.77 -0.03
N ASP A 136 -8.35 -15.92 0.62
CA ASP A 136 -9.18 -16.39 1.73
C ASP A 136 -9.15 -15.42 2.93
N ALA A 137 -8.03 -14.73 3.17
CA ALA A 137 -7.95 -13.69 4.20
C ALA A 137 -8.90 -12.52 3.92
N PHE A 138 -9.00 -12.10 2.67
CA PHE A 138 -9.95 -11.04 2.28
C PHE A 138 -11.40 -11.55 2.26
N VAL A 139 -11.63 -12.83 1.93
CA VAL A 139 -12.95 -13.45 2.05
C VAL A 139 -13.43 -13.44 3.51
N ASP A 140 -12.54 -13.73 4.47
CA ASP A 140 -12.86 -13.66 5.89
C ASP A 140 -13.29 -12.24 6.31
N ILE A 141 -12.59 -11.22 5.81
CA ILE A 141 -12.89 -9.82 6.13
C ILE A 141 -14.20 -9.36 5.49
N TRP A 142 -14.42 -9.67 4.23
CA TRP A 142 -15.57 -9.21 3.47
C TRP A 142 -16.81 -10.09 3.62
N GLY A 143 -16.65 -11.32 4.07
CA GLY A 143 -17.75 -12.29 4.15
C GLY A 143 -18.31 -12.70 2.77
N THR A 144 -17.64 -12.39 1.69
CA THR A 144 -18.00 -12.74 0.32
C THR A 144 -16.83 -13.32 -0.45
N GLU A 145 -17.13 -14.25 -1.36
CA GLU A 145 -16.17 -14.85 -2.28
C GLU A 145 -15.94 -13.99 -3.54
N LYS A 146 -16.90 -13.14 -3.87
CA LYS A 146 -16.87 -12.31 -5.08
C LYS A 146 -16.01 -11.08 -4.85
N LEU A 147 -14.70 -11.22 -5.08
CA LEU A 147 -13.70 -10.17 -4.87
C LEU A 147 -12.93 -9.86 -6.16
N TRP A 148 -12.53 -8.60 -6.29
CA TRP A 148 -11.51 -8.16 -7.24
C TRP A 148 -10.27 -7.66 -6.49
N VAL A 149 -9.09 -8.06 -6.97
CA VAL A 149 -7.81 -7.62 -6.42
C VAL A 149 -7.37 -6.30 -7.04
N THR A 150 -6.74 -5.43 -6.26
CA THR A 150 -6.16 -4.19 -6.79
C THR A 150 -4.99 -4.49 -7.73
N ILE A 151 -4.89 -3.72 -8.82
CA ILE A 151 -3.69 -3.64 -9.64
C ILE A 151 -2.85 -2.51 -9.05
N ASP A 152 -1.93 -2.87 -8.16
CA ASP A 152 -1.07 -1.97 -7.42
C ASP A 152 0.40 -2.42 -7.51
N ARG A 153 1.30 -1.69 -6.93
CA ARG A 153 2.74 -1.80 -7.13
C ARG A 153 3.48 -2.40 -5.93
N ALA A 154 4.79 -2.36 -6.02
CA ALA A 154 5.70 -2.78 -4.97
C ALA A 154 6.42 -1.57 -4.33
N ASN A 155 7.22 -1.87 -3.32
CA ASN A 155 8.01 -0.89 -2.59
C ASN A 155 9.41 -1.44 -2.33
N LEU A 156 10.41 -0.59 -2.54
CA LEU A 156 11.82 -0.82 -2.27
C LEU A 156 12.34 0.39 -1.49
N ASN A 157 12.25 0.32 -0.15
CA ASN A 157 12.51 1.45 0.74
C ASN A 157 13.89 1.34 1.39
N PHE A 158 14.77 2.25 1.00
CA PHE A 158 16.16 2.31 1.45
C PHE A 158 16.28 2.95 2.83
N PRO A 159 17.39 2.70 3.55
CA PRO A 159 17.73 3.44 4.75
C PRO A 159 17.77 4.95 4.46
N LYS A 160 17.21 5.71 5.37
CA LYS A 160 17.24 7.17 5.32
C LYS A 160 18.69 7.66 5.46
N ARG A 161 19.10 8.63 4.62
CA ARG A 161 20.36 9.34 4.77
C ARG A 161 20.23 10.46 5.82
N GLU A 162 21.32 10.90 6.39
CA GLU A 162 21.37 11.93 7.44
C GLU A 162 20.66 13.23 7.01
N GLN A 163 20.85 13.65 5.76
CA GLN A 163 20.24 14.87 5.20
C GLN A 163 18.77 14.71 4.79
N ASP A 164 18.20 13.50 4.85
CA ASP A 164 16.81 13.28 4.49
C ASP A 164 15.88 13.78 5.64
N PRO A 165 14.99 14.74 5.39
CA PRO A 165 14.12 15.31 6.42
C PRO A 165 12.97 14.38 6.85
N PHE A 166 12.73 13.27 6.16
CA PHE A 166 11.59 12.41 6.41
C PHE A 166 11.60 11.85 7.84
N LYS A 167 10.54 12.11 8.60
CA LYS A 167 10.37 11.66 9.99
C LYS A 167 9.31 10.59 10.17
N GLY A 168 8.68 10.15 9.07
CA GLY A 168 7.46 9.35 9.11
C GLY A 168 6.22 10.22 9.24
N PHE A 169 5.07 9.59 9.11
CA PHE A 169 3.78 10.26 9.22
C PHE A 169 2.70 9.29 9.73
N ILE A 170 1.60 9.88 10.21
CA ILE A 170 0.32 9.21 10.45
C ILE A 170 -0.75 10.03 9.73
N HIS A 171 -1.64 9.35 9.01
CA HIS A 171 -2.72 9.97 8.25
C HIS A 171 -3.89 8.99 8.07
N TRP A 172 -4.95 9.46 7.43
CA TRP A 172 -5.98 8.65 6.78
C TRP A 172 -5.96 8.92 5.29
N ASP A 173 -6.19 7.89 4.48
CA ASP A 173 -6.37 8.03 3.03
C ASP A 173 -7.78 8.50 2.67
N TYR A 174 -8.73 8.32 3.58
CA TYR A 174 -10.13 8.69 3.45
C TYR A 174 -10.58 9.42 4.71
N ASP A 175 -11.53 10.34 4.56
CA ASP A 175 -12.16 10.97 5.71
C ASP A 175 -12.91 9.93 6.54
N PRO A 176 -12.51 9.65 7.79
CA PRO A 176 -13.16 8.65 8.64
C PRO A 176 -14.63 8.95 8.94
N ASP A 177 -15.06 10.22 8.83
CA ASP A 177 -16.46 10.62 9.03
C ASP A 177 -17.39 10.01 7.98
N THR A 178 -16.87 9.70 6.79
CA THR A 178 -17.62 9.00 5.75
C THR A 178 -17.80 7.51 6.05
N LYS A 179 -17.12 6.98 7.09
CA LYS A 179 -17.08 5.56 7.49
C LYS A 179 -16.82 4.65 6.30
N PRO A 180 -15.69 4.85 5.60
CA PRO A 180 -15.40 4.11 4.37
C PRO A 180 -15.31 2.61 4.67
N GLN A 181 -16.02 1.81 3.88
CA GLN A 181 -15.91 0.36 3.92
C GLN A 181 -14.89 -0.06 2.86
N GLN A 182 -13.61 0.04 3.21
CA GLN A 182 -12.48 -0.28 2.35
C GLN A 182 -11.33 -0.83 3.20
N VAL A 183 -10.51 -1.66 2.58
CA VAL A 183 -9.29 -2.23 3.18
C VAL A 183 -8.09 -1.99 2.28
N GLN A 184 -6.93 -1.98 2.91
CA GLN A 184 -5.65 -1.99 2.21
C GLN A 184 -4.79 -3.11 2.76
N GLY A 185 -3.88 -3.64 1.93
CA GLY A 185 -3.02 -4.73 2.34
C GLY A 185 -1.57 -4.51 1.90
N VAL A 186 -0.66 -4.98 2.74
CA VAL A 186 0.79 -4.91 2.54
C VAL A 186 1.38 -6.28 2.76
N LEU A 187 1.90 -6.90 1.70
CA LEU A 187 2.67 -8.13 1.76
C LEU A 187 4.14 -7.81 2.02
N ALA A 188 4.71 -8.35 3.08
CA ALA A 188 6.13 -8.25 3.35
C ALA A 188 6.91 -9.20 2.41
N LEU A 189 7.84 -8.65 1.63
CA LEU A 189 8.68 -9.43 0.74
C LEU A 189 9.99 -9.88 1.39
N ASN A 190 10.37 -9.23 2.48
CA ASN A 190 11.49 -9.61 3.34
C ASN A 190 11.13 -9.39 4.81
N ASP A 191 11.95 -9.92 5.71
CA ASP A 191 11.72 -9.79 7.15
C ASP A 191 11.80 -8.32 7.59
N GLN A 192 10.75 -7.83 8.25
CA GLN A 192 10.57 -6.47 8.76
C GLN A 192 10.36 -6.51 10.29
N THR A 193 11.24 -7.25 10.97
CA THR A 193 11.21 -7.46 12.42
C THR A 193 12.07 -6.45 13.19
N ASP A 194 12.99 -5.79 12.50
CA ASP A 194 13.83 -4.72 13.07
C ASP A 194 13.03 -3.41 13.17
N GLU A 195 12.89 -2.86 14.37
CA GLU A 195 12.14 -1.63 14.59
C GLU A 195 12.73 -0.40 13.88
N ASN A 196 14.00 -0.42 13.54
CA ASN A 196 14.66 0.64 12.82
C ASN A 196 14.52 0.54 11.29
N MET A 197 13.99 -0.57 10.79
CA MET A 197 13.88 -0.82 9.34
C MET A 197 12.72 -0.06 8.66
N GLY A 198 12.08 0.85 9.36
CA GLY A 198 10.90 1.54 8.86
C GLY A 198 9.64 0.65 8.94
N GLY A 199 8.77 0.80 7.95
CA GLY A 199 7.57 -0.02 7.84
C GLY A 199 6.33 0.60 8.47
N PHE A 200 5.27 -0.16 8.46
CA PHE A 200 3.94 0.28 8.85
C PHE A 200 3.84 0.59 10.34
N GLN A 201 3.11 1.64 10.65
CA GLN A 201 2.66 1.98 12.00
C GLN A 201 1.21 2.45 11.96
N CYS A 202 0.50 2.29 13.08
CA CYS A 202 -0.91 2.68 13.18
C CYS A 202 -1.29 3.02 14.62
N ILE A 203 -2.46 3.61 14.80
CA ILE A 203 -3.00 3.97 16.13
C ILE A 203 -4.32 3.24 16.35
N PRO A 204 -4.31 1.98 16.81
CA PRO A 204 -5.53 1.21 17.07
C PRO A 204 -6.41 1.83 18.16
N GLU A 205 -5.82 2.52 19.12
CA GLU A 205 -6.58 3.23 20.16
C GLU A 205 -7.45 4.33 19.54
N LEU A 206 -6.92 5.13 18.62
CA LEU A 206 -7.68 6.15 17.92
C LEU A 206 -8.80 5.52 17.05
N PHE A 207 -8.53 4.37 16.42
CA PHE A 207 -9.55 3.63 15.68
C PHE A 207 -10.76 3.27 16.56
N ARG A 208 -10.51 2.80 17.79
CA ARG A 208 -11.57 2.45 18.75
C ARG A 208 -12.30 3.65 19.33
N THR A 209 -11.61 4.74 19.53
CA THR A 209 -12.11 5.93 20.24
C THR A 209 -12.45 7.08 19.32
N TYR A 210 -12.48 6.86 18.00
CA TYR A 210 -12.65 7.90 17.00
C TYR A 210 -13.85 8.83 17.28
N ASP A 211 -15.03 8.27 17.56
CA ASP A 211 -16.25 9.05 17.78
C ASP A 211 -16.13 9.97 19.02
N SER A 212 -15.46 9.54 20.09
CA SER A 212 -15.21 10.37 21.28
C SER A 212 -14.05 11.35 21.08
N TRP A 213 -12.97 10.93 20.43
CA TRP A 213 -11.84 11.77 20.09
C TRP A 213 -12.28 12.94 19.19
N LYS A 214 -13.12 12.67 18.19
CA LYS A 214 -13.62 13.67 17.25
C LYS A 214 -14.32 14.83 17.96
N LEU A 215 -15.06 14.57 19.02
CA LEU A 215 -15.77 15.60 19.81
C LEU A 215 -14.82 16.57 20.53
N THR A 216 -13.55 16.21 20.67
CA THR A 216 -12.52 17.06 21.30
C THR A 216 -11.73 17.88 20.28
N GLN A 217 -11.98 17.68 18.99
CA GLN A 217 -11.23 18.31 17.91
C GLN A 217 -11.93 19.60 17.44
N PRO A 218 -11.17 20.57 16.90
CA PRO A 218 -11.76 21.75 16.28
C PRO A 218 -12.59 21.37 15.05
N GLU A 219 -13.62 22.18 14.74
CA GLU A 219 -14.53 21.94 13.62
C GLU A 219 -13.81 21.96 12.26
N ASP A 220 -12.75 22.76 12.14
CA ASP A 220 -11.93 22.94 10.93
C ASP A 220 -10.71 22.01 10.88
N ARG A 221 -10.70 20.93 11.66
CA ARG A 221 -9.61 19.95 11.66
C ARG A 221 -9.32 19.41 10.26
N ASP A 222 -8.09 19.07 10.00
CA ASP A 222 -7.74 18.31 8.79
C ASP A 222 -8.31 16.87 8.90
N HIS A 223 -9.22 16.51 7.99
CA HIS A 223 -9.88 15.20 7.97
C HIS A 223 -8.93 14.04 7.59
N PHE A 224 -7.76 14.35 7.06
CA PHE A 224 -6.75 13.37 6.65
C PHE A 224 -5.57 13.26 7.62
N LYS A 225 -5.42 14.22 8.54
CA LYS A 225 -4.33 14.24 9.52
C LYS A 225 -4.88 14.30 10.94
N PRO A 226 -4.82 13.17 11.67
CA PRO A 226 -5.22 13.17 13.08
C PRO A 226 -4.24 13.97 13.94
N ASP A 227 -4.76 14.69 14.95
CA ASP A 227 -3.95 15.02 16.12
C ASP A 227 -3.69 13.73 16.89
N THR A 228 -2.43 13.31 16.94
CA THR A 228 -1.99 12.08 17.59
C THR A 228 -1.46 12.30 19.01
N THR A 229 -1.64 13.50 19.56
CA THR A 229 -1.21 13.84 20.93
C THR A 229 -1.87 12.92 21.94
N GLY A 230 -1.06 12.28 22.78
CA GLY A 230 -1.53 11.32 23.79
C GLY A 230 -1.67 9.88 23.30
N PHE A 231 -1.53 9.62 22.01
CA PHE A 231 -1.53 8.25 21.47
C PHE A 231 -0.13 7.72 21.22
N THR A 232 0.04 6.41 21.39
CA THR A 232 1.30 5.71 21.06
C THR A 232 1.09 4.86 19.82
N PRO A 233 1.79 5.15 18.69
CA PRO A 233 1.70 4.32 17.51
C PRO A 233 2.23 2.89 17.75
N VAL A 234 1.49 1.92 17.26
CA VAL A 234 1.89 0.52 17.20
C VAL A 234 2.75 0.30 15.96
N LYS A 235 3.93 -0.26 16.16
CA LYS A 235 4.86 -0.67 15.08
C LYS A 235 4.54 -2.11 14.70
N VAL A 236 4.02 -2.34 13.50
CA VAL A 236 3.67 -3.68 13.05
C VAL A 236 4.91 -4.39 12.51
N ARG A 237 5.22 -5.56 13.08
CA ARG A 237 6.33 -6.43 12.66
C ARG A 237 5.80 -7.52 11.74
N MET A 238 6.52 -7.79 10.66
CA MET A 238 6.19 -8.83 9.69
C MET A 238 7.43 -9.62 9.29
N GLU A 239 7.25 -10.89 8.97
CA GLU A 239 8.24 -11.69 8.29
C GLU A 239 7.92 -11.77 6.79
N ALA A 240 8.90 -12.18 5.99
CA ALA A 240 8.70 -12.43 4.57
C ALA A 240 7.52 -13.40 4.34
N GLY A 241 6.60 -13.01 3.47
CA GLY A 241 5.37 -13.77 3.18
C GLY A 241 4.17 -13.43 4.07
N ASP A 242 4.32 -12.63 5.12
CA ASP A 242 3.20 -12.15 5.92
C ASP A 242 2.41 -11.06 5.18
N LEU A 243 1.09 -11.12 5.24
CA LEU A 243 0.19 -10.10 4.69
C LEU A 243 -0.49 -9.36 5.85
N MET A 244 -0.22 -8.07 5.97
CA MET A 244 -0.99 -7.19 6.85
C MET A 244 -2.15 -6.61 6.06
N ILE A 245 -3.35 -6.63 6.64
CA ILE A 245 -4.55 -5.99 6.10
C ILE A 245 -5.05 -4.99 7.14
N PHE A 246 -5.46 -3.80 6.71
CA PHE A 246 -5.98 -2.77 7.61
C PHE A 246 -7.20 -2.07 7.03
N ASN A 247 -8.06 -1.60 7.94
CA ASN A 247 -9.27 -0.84 7.67
C ASN A 247 -8.90 0.59 7.28
N SER A 248 -9.51 1.15 6.25
CA SER A 248 -9.24 2.53 5.79
C SER A 248 -9.57 3.61 6.83
N SER A 249 -10.36 3.29 7.87
CA SER A 249 -10.59 4.19 9.01
C SER A 249 -9.50 4.12 10.09
N LEU A 250 -8.51 3.23 9.96
CA LEU A 250 -7.36 3.15 10.86
C LEU A 250 -6.37 4.27 10.55
N ALA A 251 -6.08 5.12 11.52
CA ALA A 251 -4.99 6.09 11.41
C ALA A 251 -3.66 5.34 11.29
N HIS A 252 -2.95 5.53 10.20
CA HIS A 252 -1.76 4.75 9.84
C HIS A 252 -0.72 5.58 9.11
N GLY A 253 0.43 4.98 8.90
CA GLY A 253 1.51 5.59 8.13
C GLY A 253 2.77 4.75 8.08
N ILE A 254 3.84 5.38 7.65
CA ILE A 254 5.13 4.74 7.50
C ILE A 254 6.18 5.41 8.40
N ARG A 255 7.03 4.60 9.01
CA ARG A 255 8.20 5.04 9.77
C ARG A 255 9.41 5.23 8.84
N PRO A 256 10.32 6.14 9.17
CA PRO A 256 11.59 6.21 8.45
C PRO A 256 12.42 4.93 8.65
N ASN A 257 13.12 4.52 7.61
CA ASN A 257 14.07 3.41 7.70
C ASN A 257 15.41 3.96 8.26
N LEU A 258 15.67 3.68 9.52
CA LEU A 258 16.87 4.11 10.26
C LEU A 258 17.90 2.98 10.46
N SER A 259 17.72 1.85 9.77
CA SER A 259 18.57 0.66 9.97
C SER A 259 20.02 0.81 9.46
N GLY A 260 20.28 1.82 8.65
CA GLY A 260 21.59 2.06 8.06
C GLY A 260 21.91 1.19 6.82
N ASN A 261 21.52 -0.08 6.82
CA ASN A 261 21.90 -1.01 5.75
C ASN A 261 20.82 -2.06 5.36
N LYS A 262 19.64 -2.03 5.97
CA LYS A 262 18.55 -2.96 5.63
C LYS A 262 17.50 -2.28 4.77
N VAL A 263 17.17 -2.86 3.65
CA VAL A 263 16.17 -2.33 2.73
C VAL A 263 14.84 -3.03 2.97
N ARG A 264 13.77 -2.26 3.19
CA ARG A 264 12.42 -2.78 3.34
C ARG A 264 11.81 -3.00 1.96
N GLN A 265 11.20 -4.17 1.76
CA GLN A 265 10.52 -4.53 0.51
C GLN A 265 9.10 -5.01 0.79
N ALA A 266 8.15 -4.52 0.00
CA ALA A 266 6.75 -4.87 0.14
C ALA A 266 6.03 -4.88 -1.21
N GLN A 267 4.88 -5.55 -1.26
CA GLN A 267 3.90 -5.43 -2.34
C GLN A 267 2.57 -4.98 -1.75
N TYR A 268 1.86 -4.08 -2.44
CA TYR A 268 0.51 -3.68 -2.05
C TYR A 268 -0.52 -4.61 -2.71
N ILE A 269 -1.34 -5.25 -1.89
CA ILE A 269 -2.39 -6.18 -2.31
C ILE A 269 -3.63 -5.87 -1.49
N SER A 270 -4.66 -5.35 -2.13
CA SER A 270 -5.98 -5.15 -1.52
C SER A 270 -7.03 -5.88 -2.35
N MET A 271 -8.12 -6.27 -1.71
CA MET A 271 -9.28 -6.81 -2.43
C MET A 271 -10.54 -6.11 -1.96
N MET A 272 -11.43 -5.89 -2.91
CA MET A 272 -12.73 -5.26 -2.70
C MET A 272 -13.82 -6.15 -3.30
N PRO A 273 -15.07 -6.08 -2.81
CA PRO A 273 -16.18 -6.73 -3.48
C PRO A 273 -16.24 -6.43 -4.97
N ALA A 274 -16.37 -7.47 -5.78
CA ALA A 274 -16.37 -7.36 -7.23
C ALA A 274 -17.59 -6.54 -7.70
N GLN A 275 -17.37 -5.67 -8.67
CA GLN A 275 -18.42 -4.87 -9.33
C GLN A 275 -18.68 -5.42 -10.72
N GLU A 276 -19.21 -6.65 -10.81
CA GLU A 276 -19.37 -7.35 -12.09
C GLU A 276 -20.32 -6.62 -13.06
N ASP A 277 -21.25 -5.83 -12.54
CA ASP A 277 -22.16 -4.96 -13.31
C ASP A 277 -21.45 -3.73 -13.91
N ASN A 278 -20.25 -3.38 -13.43
CA ASN A 278 -19.46 -2.28 -13.95
C ASN A 278 -18.58 -2.76 -15.12
N ALA A 279 -19.19 -2.88 -16.29
CA ALA A 279 -18.54 -3.39 -17.49
C ALA A 279 -17.27 -2.55 -17.87
N ALA A 280 -17.33 -1.22 -17.72
CA ALA A 280 -16.22 -0.34 -18.05
C ALA A 280 -15.01 -0.57 -17.14
N LEU A 281 -15.24 -0.69 -15.82
CA LEU A 281 -14.18 -1.00 -14.86
C LEU A 281 -13.59 -2.39 -15.13
N ARG A 282 -14.45 -3.37 -15.41
CA ARG A 282 -14.01 -4.73 -15.73
C ARG A 282 -13.13 -4.76 -16.98
N GLU A 283 -13.56 -4.12 -18.05
CA GLU A 283 -12.80 -4.01 -19.29
C GLU A 283 -11.46 -3.32 -19.08
N TRP A 284 -11.45 -2.21 -18.34
CA TRP A 284 -10.25 -1.50 -18.02
C TRP A 284 -9.24 -2.40 -17.26
N ARG A 285 -9.71 -3.16 -16.25
CA ARG A 285 -8.87 -4.10 -15.47
C ARG A 285 -8.22 -5.15 -16.36
N VAL A 286 -9.03 -5.78 -17.24
CA VAL A 286 -8.56 -6.80 -18.18
C VAL A 286 -7.54 -6.20 -19.16
N ASN A 287 -7.80 -4.99 -19.67
CA ASN A 287 -6.87 -4.30 -20.56
C ASN A 287 -5.58 -3.93 -19.85
N SER A 288 -5.65 -3.41 -18.61
CA SER A 288 -4.46 -3.10 -17.80
C SER A 288 -3.54 -4.33 -17.64
N TRP A 289 -4.12 -5.48 -17.29
CA TRP A 289 -3.35 -6.74 -17.17
C TRP A 289 -2.78 -7.20 -18.52
N ARG A 290 -3.63 -7.25 -19.57
CA ARG A 290 -3.25 -7.76 -20.89
C ARG A 290 -2.13 -6.93 -21.51
N ASP A 291 -2.26 -5.62 -21.43
CA ASP A 291 -1.37 -4.65 -22.08
C ASP A 291 -0.28 -4.15 -21.11
N ARG A 292 -0.30 -4.59 -19.86
CA ARG A 292 0.65 -4.27 -18.78
C ARG A 292 0.77 -2.76 -18.54
N ILE A 293 -0.40 -2.12 -18.41
CA ILE A 293 -0.53 -0.67 -18.23
C ILE A 293 -0.80 -0.36 -16.75
N ALA A 294 -0.15 0.69 -16.24
CA ALA A 294 -0.42 1.21 -14.90
C ALA A 294 -1.87 1.68 -14.74
N PRO A 295 -2.43 1.69 -13.52
CA PRO A 295 -3.66 2.42 -13.24
C PRO A 295 -3.58 3.89 -13.66
N GLU A 296 -4.71 4.45 -14.08
CA GLU A 296 -4.79 5.87 -14.39
C GLU A 296 -4.83 6.71 -13.10
N GLY A 297 -4.20 7.87 -13.15
CA GLY A 297 -4.22 8.84 -12.06
C GLY A 297 -2.84 9.35 -11.70
N TYR A 298 -2.83 10.51 -11.05
CA TYR A 298 -1.59 11.19 -10.65
C TYR A 298 -0.72 10.32 -9.74
N ALA A 299 -1.35 9.53 -8.86
CA ALA A 299 -0.65 8.63 -7.95
C ALA A 299 0.00 7.42 -8.62
N PHE A 300 -0.28 7.16 -9.90
CA PHE A 300 0.20 6.00 -10.65
C PHE A 300 0.88 6.43 -11.96
N PRO A 301 2.05 7.09 -11.89
CA PRO A 301 2.71 7.65 -13.07
C PRO A 301 3.16 6.60 -14.08
N GLY A 302 3.30 5.35 -13.67
CA GLY A 302 3.83 4.27 -14.50
C GLY A 302 5.35 4.34 -14.70
N ASP A 303 5.93 3.27 -15.23
CA ASP A 303 7.35 3.24 -15.59
C ASP A 303 7.60 3.98 -16.93
N PRO A 304 8.32 5.10 -16.95
CA PRO A 304 8.59 5.85 -18.18
C PRO A 304 9.37 5.02 -19.22
N ARG A 305 10.11 3.98 -18.80
CA ARG A 305 10.81 3.05 -19.70
C ARG A 305 9.87 2.06 -20.39
N LYS A 306 8.63 1.92 -19.88
CA LYS A 306 7.63 0.93 -20.34
C LYS A 306 8.17 -0.50 -20.35
N TRP A 307 8.98 -0.86 -19.37
CA TRP A 307 9.62 -2.17 -19.33
C TRP A 307 8.62 -3.32 -19.14
N GLU A 308 7.51 -3.10 -18.43
CA GLU A 308 6.48 -4.12 -18.37
C GLU A 308 5.91 -4.46 -19.75
N GLN A 309 5.74 -3.44 -20.63
CA GLN A 309 5.22 -3.62 -21.98
C GLN A 309 6.26 -4.18 -22.96
N THR A 310 7.53 -3.80 -22.80
CA THR A 310 8.58 -4.04 -23.80
C THR A 310 9.50 -5.21 -23.46
N LYS A 311 9.70 -5.53 -22.18
CA LYS A 311 10.65 -6.57 -21.76
C LYS A 311 9.99 -7.81 -21.19
N TYR A 312 8.75 -7.74 -20.69
CA TYR A 312 8.09 -8.85 -20.00
C TYR A 312 6.80 -9.24 -20.68
N GLY A 313 6.40 -10.52 -20.51
CA GLY A 313 5.14 -11.04 -21.03
C GLY A 313 3.95 -10.70 -20.14
N THR A 314 2.74 -10.89 -20.67
CA THR A 314 1.50 -10.86 -19.87
C THR A 314 1.52 -12.00 -18.86
N ALA A 315 1.17 -11.69 -17.61
CA ALA A 315 1.19 -12.68 -16.53
C ALA A 315 0.17 -13.80 -16.77
N GLU A 316 0.57 -15.02 -16.48
CA GLU A 316 -0.32 -16.19 -16.47
C GLU A 316 -1.16 -16.18 -15.20
N LEU A 317 -2.45 -16.42 -15.36
CA LEU A 317 -3.42 -16.42 -14.28
C LEU A 317 -3.97 -17.81 -14.02
N SER A 318 -4.01 -18.20 -12.75
CA SER A 318 -4.77 -19.37 -12.30
C SER A 318 -6.29 -19.13 -12.49
N PRO A 319 -7.13 -20.17 -12.38
CA PRO A 319 -8.59 -19.96 -12.38
C PRO A 319 -9.06 -18.94 -11.35
N LEU A 320 -8.45 -18.89 -10.16
CA LEU A 320 -8.72 -17.87 -9.15
C LEU A 320 -8.24 -16.48 -9.62
N GLY A 321 -7.02 -16.37 -10.16
CA GLY A 321 -6.47 -15.12 -10.67
C GLY A 321 -7.33 -14.49 -11.76
N ARG A 322 -7.92 -15.30 -12.64
CA ARG A 322 -8.85 -14.85 -13.69
C ARG A 322 -10.11 -14.20 -13.09
N LYS A 323 -10.67 -14.80 -12.04
CA LYS A 323 -11.83 -14.23 -11.31
C LYS A 323 -11.43 -12.97 -10.53
N LEU A 324 -10.29 -12.99 -9.85
CA LEU A 324 -9.77 -11.83 -9.12
C LEU A 324 -9.45 -10.64 -10.02
N LEU A 325 -9.05 -10.88 -11.26
CA LEU A 325 -8.89 -9.85 -12.28
C LEU A 325 -10.24 -9.34 -12.82
N GLY A 326 -11.25 -10.18 -12.89
CA GLY A 326 -12.51 -9.94 -13.59
C GLY A 326 -12.49 -10.43 -15.04
N LEU A 327 -11.50 -11.26 -15.43
CA LEU A 327 -11.47 -11.92 -16.75
C LEU A 327 -12.60 -12.95 -16.83
N ASP A 328 -12.77 -13.75 -15.78
CA ASP A 328 -13.90 -14.65 -15.59
C ASP A 328 -14.85 -14.05 -14.53
N THR A 329 -16.15 -14.36 -14.65
CA THR A 329 -17.15 -13.99 -13.64
C THR A 329 -17.18 -14.96 -12.48
N TRP A 330 -17.69 -14.50 -11.32
CA TRP A 330 -17.89 -15.35 -10.14
C TRP A 330 -19.11 -16.25 -10.28
N GLU A 331 -20.06 -15.91 -11.18
CA GLU A 331 -21.30 -16.64 -11.43
C GLU A 331 -21.22 -17.54 -12.68
N GLY A 332 -20.02 -17.83 -13.14
CA GLY A 332 -19.81 -18.63 -14.35
C GLY A 332 -19.71 -20.11 -14.12
#